data_ad24db826f358d74469f71dbbe659509
#
_entry.id   ad24db826f358d74469f71dbbe659509
#
_cell.length_a   1.000
_cell.length_b   1.000
_cell.length_c   1.000
_cell.angle_alpha   90.00
_cell.angle_beta   90.00
_cell.angle_gamma   90.00
#
_symmetry.space_group_name_H-M   'P 1'
#
loop_
_entity.id
_entity.type
_entity.pdbx_description
1 polymer ?
#
loop_
_entity_poly.entity_id
_entity_poly.type
_entity_poly.pdbx_seq_one_letter_code
_entity_poly.pdbx_strand_id
1 'polypeptide(L)'
;MDVFDRYSQLHARLQTLNLYALVDGALYQQHRERQLEHAPGVVVALFSGTADDALAHAGPWLVDATQVTDAVLRDLTSLETTAPAVTWLIAEADLTGLSQLLQLRLDVKLPDGRTALLRFWDPRVLAALFQLMAGDQRAEFFGHIHEWHFLDKGIRVWIGRQHADAQ
;
A
#
# COMPACT_ATOMS: atom_id res chain seq x y z
N MET A 1 0.27 -18.09 6.15
CA MET A 1 1.66 -17.54 6.28
C MET A 1 1.56 -16.05 6.55
N ASP A 2 2.24 -15.60 7.57
CA ASP A 2 2.35 -14.19 7.90
C ASP A 2 3.18 -13.45 6.81
N VAL A 3 2.86 -12.18 6.58
CA VAL A 3 3.58 -11.35 5.59
C VAL A 3 5.07 -11.18 5.95
N PHE A 4 5.40 -11.14 7.23
CA PHE A 4 6.79 -11.02 7.68
C PHE A 4 7.59 -12.28 7.40
N ASP A 5 6.99 -13.46 7.59
CA ASP A 5 7.62 -14.73 7.23
C ASP A 5 7.80 -14.81 5.71
N ARG A 6 6.79 -14.40 4.95
CA ARG A 6 6.88 -14.37 3.49
C ARG A 6 7.99 -13.44 3.01
N TYR A 7 8.03 -12.22 3.57
CA TYR A 7 9.10 -11.27 3.27
C TYR A 7 10.48 -11.84 3.57
N SER A 8 10.66 -12.46 4.73
CA SER A 8 11.94 -13.06 5.13
C SER A 8 12.40 -14.14 4.16
N GLN A 9 11.49 -14.99 3.70
CA GLN A 9 11.79 -16.04 2.71
C GLN A 9 12.21 -15.45 1.36
N LEU A 10 11.50 -14.42 0.89
CA LEU A 10 11.79 -13.77 -0.38
C LEU A 10 13.09 -12.96 -0.31
N HIS A 11 13.30 -12.23 0.78
CA HIS A 11 14.49 -11.42 1.00
C HIS A 11 15.77 -12.27 1.07
N ALA A 12 15.68 -13.49 1.60
CA ALA A 12 16.80 -14.43 1.60
C ALA A 12 17.26 -14.80 0.17
N ARG A 13 16.35 -14.76 -0.80
CA ARG A 13 16.63 -15.05 -2.22
C ARG A 13 16.95 -13.80 -3.03
N LEU A 14 16.31 -12.67 -2.70
CA LEU A 14 16.46 -11.40 -3.40
C LEU A 14 16.58 -10.29 -2.34
N GLN A 15 17.81 -9.95 -2.00
CA GLN A 15 18.14 -9.02 -0.90
C GLN A 15 17.74 -7.56 -1.21
N THR A 16 17.41 -7.24 -2.45
CA THR A 16 16.93 -5.92 -2.85
C THR A 16 15.47 -5.65 -2.47
N LEU A 17 14.73 -6.69 -2.04
CA LEU A 17 13.35 -6.54 -1.62
C LEU A 17 13.24 -5.83 -0.27
N ASN A 18 12.26 -4.94 -0.19
CA ASN A 18 11.89 -4.20 1.02
C ASN A 18 10.44 -4.49 1.36
N LEU A 19 10.07 -4.33 2.64
CA LEU A 19 8.71 -4.47 3.12
C LEU A 19 8.15 -3.10 3.53
N TYR A 20 7.02 -2.74 2.94
CA TYR A 20 6.32 -1.50 3.23
C TYR A 20 4.89 -1.77 3.70
N ALA A 21 4.34 -0.83 4.46
CA ALA A 21 2.91 -0.77 4.74
C ALA A 21 2.31 0.44 4.05
N LEU A 22 1.24 0.21 3.32
CA LEU A 22 0.38 1.26 2.75
C LEU A 22 -0.81 1.41 3.69
N VAL A 23 -0.97 2.59 4.28
CA VAL A 23 -1.85 2.81 5.44
C VAL A 23 -2.86 3.90 5.16
N ASP A 24 -4.11 3.68 5.51
CA ASP A 24 -5.13 4.72 5.54
C ASP A 24 -4.93 5.61 6.77
N GLY A 25 -4.51 6.85 6.55
CA GLY A 25 -4.18 7.78 7.64
C GLY A 25 -5.39 8.17 8.50
N ALA A 26 -6.57 8.30 7.90
CA ALA A 26 -7.79 8.62 8.63
C ALA A 26 -8.20 7.48 9.56
N LEU A 27 -8.15 6.24 9.09
CA LEU A 27 -8.46 5.07 9.90
C LEU A 27 -7.39 4.82 10.97
N TYR A 28 -6.12 5.06 10.66
CA TYR A 28 -5.05 5.00 11.66
C TYR A 28 -5.33 5.97 12.81
N GLN A 29 -5.62 7.24 12.51
CA GLN A 29 -5.93 8.25 13.52
C GLN A 29 -7.17 7.87 14.34
N GLN A 30 -8.21 7.40 13.68
CA GLN A 30 -9.47 7.02 14.33
C GLN A 30 -9.29 5.86 15.33
N HIS A 31 -8.52 4.84 14.96
CA HIS A 31 -8.37 3.62 15.76
C HIS A 31 -7.19 3.66 16.74
N ARG A 32 -6.20 4.52 16.50
CA ARG A 32 -4.99 4.62 17.32
C ARG A 32 -4.94 5.91 18.15
N GLU A 33 -5.87 6.83 17.95
CA GLU A 33 -5.95 8.12 18.63
C GLU A 33 -4.68 8.96 18.49
N ARG A 34 -3.92 8.74 17.43
CA ARG A 34 -2.71 9.48 17.07
C ARG A 34 -2.54 9.51 15.55
N GLN A 35 -1.74 10.43 15.06
CA GLN A 35 -1.44 10.55 13.64
C GLN A 35 -0.10 9.90 13.32
N LEU A 36 0.02 9.38 12.09
CA LEU A 36 1.33 9.08 11.54
C LEU A 36 2.08 10.40 11.31
N GLU A 37 3.37 10.38 11.53
CA GLU A 37 4.24 11.53 11.35
C GLU A 37 5.27 11.25 10.26
N HIS A 38 5.54 12.27 9.45
CA HIS A 38 6.58 12.19 8.42
C HIS A 38 7.93 11.94 9.09
N ALA A 39 8.64 10.91 8.61
CA ALA A 39 10.00 10.60 9.00
C ALA A 39 10.82 10.35 7.73
N PRO A 40 11.82 11.21 7.41
CA PRO A 40 12.57 11.10 6.16
C PRO A 40 13.14 9.69 5.94
N GLY A 41 12.87 9.11 4.77
CA GLY A 41 13.32 7.77 4.41
C GLY A 41 12.59 6.62 5.10
N VAL A 42 11.63 6.88 5.98
CA VAL A 42 10.91 5.85 6.76
C VAL A 42 9.39 5.94 6.60
N VAL A 43 8.81 7.14 6.74
CA VAL A 43 7.35 7.36 6.68
C VAL A 43 7.04 8.57 5.84
N VAL A 44 6.17 8.42 4.85
CA VAL A 44 5.78 9.52 3.95
C VAL A 44 4.28 9.49 3.67
N ALA A 45 3.65 10.67 3.68
CA ALA A 45 2.27 10.85 3.24
C ALA A 45 2.23 10.99 1.71
N LEU A 46 1.45 10.14 1.04
CA LEU A 46 1.41 10.13 -0.43
C LEU A 46 0.71 11.38 -1.01
N PHE A 47 -0.16 12.04 -0.25
CA PHE A 47 -0.77 13.29 -0.69
C PHE A 47 0.15 14.51 -0.57
N SER A 48 1.26 14.41 0.16
CA SER A 48 2.22 15.51 0.28
C SER A 48 2.76 15.93 -1.09
N GLY A 49 2.72 17.23 -1.37
CA GLY A 49 3.16 17.79 -2.65
C GLY A 49 2.21 17.58 -3.82
N THR A 50 1.03 17.00 -3.58
CA THR A 50 -0.03 16.81 -4.59
C THR A 50 -1.14 17.86 -4.42
N ALA A 51 -2.14 17.83 -5.30
CA ALA A 51 -3.33 18.68 -5.19
C ALA A 51 -4.10 18.45 -3.87
N ASP A 52 -3.95 17.29 -3.24
CA ASP A 52 -4.60 16.91 -1.99
C ASP A 52 -3.73 17.10 -0.74
N ASP A 53 -2.65 17.88 -0.84
CA ASP A 53 -1.68 18.12 0.23
C ASP A 53 -2.32 18.57 1.54
N ALA A 54 -3.36 19.38 1.48
CA ALA A 54 -4.10 19.84 2.65
C ALA A 54 -4.75 18.70 3.47
N LEU A 55 -4.98 17.54 2.83
CA LEU A 55 -5.58 16.34 3.44
C LEU A 55 -4.53 15.24 3.69
N ALA A 56 -3.24 15.56 3.62
CA ALA A 56 -2.17 14.56 3.66
C ALA A 56 -2.25 13.64 4.87
N HIS A 57 -2.57 14.18 6.06
CA HIS A 57 -2.67 13.39 7.30
C HIS A 57 -3.75 12.32 7.26
N ALA A 58 -4.85 12.57 6.53
CA ALA A 58 -6.00 11.67 6.41
C ALA A 58 -5.93 10.76 5.17
N GLY A 59 -4.98 11.01 4.29
CA GLY A 59 -4.77 10.23 3.07
C GLY A 59 -3.93 8.97 3.30
N PRO A 60 -3.46 8.37 2.20
CA PRO A 60 -2.58 7.19 2.28
C PRO A 60 -1.17 7.57 2.73
N TRP A 61 -0.60 6.71 3.56
CA TRP A 61 0.78 6.79 4.01
C TRP A 61 1.57 5.56 3.57
N LEU A 62 2.83 5.75 3.23
CA LEU A 62 3.76 4.68 2.96
C LEU A 62 4.80 4.61 4.08
N VAL A 63 4.94 3.44 4.68
CA VAL A 63 5.79 3.20 5.85
C VAL A 63 6.79 2.08 5.52
N ASP A 64 8.08 2.34 5.71
CA ASP A 64 9.09 1.28 5.65
C ASP A 64 9.00 0.43 6.92
N ALA A 65 8.46 -0.77 6.79
CA ALA A 65 8.20 -1.66 7.92
C ALA A 65 9.47 -2.20 8.57
N THR A 66 10.61 -2.13 7.88
CA THR A 66 11.91 -2.59 8.43
C THR A 66 12.65 -1.52 9.22
N GLN A 67 12.24 -0.26 9.08
CA GLN A 67 12.92 0.88 9.72
C GLN A 67 12.06 1.62 10.75
N VAL A 68 10.75 1.43 10.70
CA VAL A 68 9.82 2.06 11.65
C VAL A 68 9.98 1.44 13.05
N THR A 69 9.56 2.17 14.08
CA THR A 69 9.64 1.67 15.46
C THR A 69 8.73 0.46 15.69
N ASP A 70 9.07 -0.39 16.65
CA ASP A 70 8.24 -1.55 17.02
C ASP A 70 6.83 -1.12 17.47
N ALA A 71 6.71 0.05 18.09
CA ALA A 71 5.41 0.58 18.51
C ALA A 71 4.50 0.85 17.32
N VAL A 72 5.02 1.50 16.27
CA VAL A 72 4.26 1.76 15.03
C VAL A 72 3.94 0.43 14.33
N LEU A 73 4.88 -0.48 14.26
CA LEU A 73 4.66 -1.78 13.64
C LEU A 73 3.56 -2.59 14.33
N ARG A 74 3.53 -2.58 15.66
CA ARG A 74 2.43 -3.19 16.44
C ARG A 74 1.09 -2.51 16.17
N ASP A 75 1.07 -1.19 16.07
CA ASP A 75 -0.15 -0.44 15.70
C ASP A 75 -0.68 -0.87 14.34
N LEU A 76 0.19 -1.00 13.35
CA LEU A 76 -0.19 -1.39 11.99
C LEU A 76 -0.73 -2.83 11.94
N THR A 77 -0.08 -3.76 12.61
CA THR A 77 -0.53 -5.16 12.65
C THR A 77 -1.88 -5.30 13.37
N SER A 78 -2.09 -4.53 14.43
CA SER A 78 -3.37 -4.48 15.14
C SER A 78 -4.47 -3.81 14.29
N LEU A 79 -4.14 -2.70 13.63
CA LEU A 79 -5.07 -1.96 12.78
C LEU A 79 -5.55 -2.82 11.59
N GLU A 80 -4.68 -3.61 11.00
CA GLU A 80 -5.03 -4.50 9.89
C GLU A 80 -6.21 -5.43 10.24
N THR A 81 -6.26 -5.91 11.46
CA THR A 81 -7.32 -6.84 11.92
C THR A 81 -8.60 -6.13 12.31
N THR A 82 -8.57 -4.83 12.60
CA THR A 82 -9.72 -4.06 13.11
C THR A 82 -10.38 -3.18 12.06
N ALA A 83 -9.68 -2.84 11.00
CA ALA A 83 -10.18 -1.95 9.96
C ALA A 83 -9.54 -2.28 8.59
N PRO A 84 -10.22 -1.96 7.47
CA PRO A 84 -9.64 -2.11 6.13
C PRO A 84 -8.66 -0.98 5.83
N ALA A 85 -7.55 -0.94 6.54
CA ALA A 85 -6.67 0.21 6.63
C ALA A 85 -5.21 -0.06 6.26
N VAL A 86 -4.80 -1.32 6.07
CA VAL A 86 -3.40 -1.68 5.85
C VAL A 86 -3.26 -2.66 4.70
N THR A 87 -2.36 -2.35 3.79
CA THR A 87 -1.87 -3.26 2.75
C THR A 87 -0.35 -3.33 2.84
N TRP A 88 0.19 -4.53 2.87
CA TRP A 88 1.64 -4.74 2.89
C TRP A 88 2.15 -4.91 1.47
N LEU A 89 3.27 -4.25 1.17
CA LEU A 89 3.90 -4.26 -0.14
C LEU A 89 5.31 -4.80 -0.02
N ILE A 90 5.64 -5.80 -0.83
CA ILE A 90 7.02 -6.28 -0.99
C ILE A 90 7.50 -5.78 -2.35
N ALA A 91 8.53 -4.94 -2.37
CA ALA A 91 9.00 -4.28 -3.58
C ALA A 91 10.50 -4.05 -3.56
N GLU A 92 11.11 -3.99 -4.74
CA GLU A 92 12.53 -3.68 -4.89
C GLU A 92 12.81 -2.18 -4.77
N ALA A 93 11.85 -1.34 -5.16
CA ALA A 93 12.01 0.11 -5.08
C ALA A 93 12.27 0.57 -3.64
N ASP A 94 13.05 1.63 -3.48
CA ASP A 94 13.18 2.30 -2.19
C ASP A 94 11.91 3.12 -1.87
N LEU A 95 11.84 3.70 -0.67
CA LEU A 95 10.66 4.46 -0.24
C LEU A 95 10.32 5.60 -1.20
N THR A 96 11.30 6.35 -1.66
CA THR A 96 11.10 7.47 -2.58
C THR A 96 10.56 7.00 -3.92
N GLY A 97 11.19 5.98 -4.52
CA GLY A 97 10.77 5.43 -5.80
C GLY A 97 9.37 4.82 -5.73
N LEU A 98 9.07 4.08 -4.67
CA LEU A 98 7.74 3.49 -4.47
C LEU A 98 6.69 4.57 -4.24
N SER A 99 7.00 5.61 -3.46
CA SER A 99 6.10 6.76 -3.25
C SER A 99 5.72 7.43 -4.55
N GLN A 100 6.68 7.67 -5.42
CA GLN A 100 6.46 8.29 -6.73
C GLN A 100 5.59 7.40 -7.62
N LEU A 101 5.86 6.11 -7.65
CA LEU A 101 5.04 5.15 -8.39
C LEU A 101 3.59 5.17 -7.92
N LEU A 102 3.36 5.10 -6.61
CA LEU A 102 2.02 5.10 -6.03
C LEU A 102 1.29 6.44 -6.22
N GLN A 103 2.01 7.55 -6.15
CA GLN A 103 1.44 8.87 -6.44
C GLN A 103 0.87 8.96 -7.86
N LEU A 104 1.50 8.32 -8.84
CA LEU A 104 0.99 8.24 -10.20
C LEU A 104 -0.32 7.45 -10.32
N ARG A 105 -0.66 6.64 -9.34
CA ARG A 105 -1.87 5.81 -9.31
C ARG A 105 -3.05 6.48 -8.59
N LEU A 106 -2.83 7.62 -7.93
CA LEU A 106 -3.86 8.30 -7.12
C LEU A 106 -5.03 8.80 -7.95
N ASP A 107 -4.77 9.25 -9.17
CA ASP A 107 -5.79 9.84 -10.01
C ASP A 107 -6.08 8.98 -11.24
N VAL A 108 -7.36 8.82 -11.55
CA VAL A 108 -7.82 8.19 -12.79
C VAL A 108 -8.66 9.17 -13.59
N LYS A 109 -8.51 9.12 -14.90
CA LYS A 109 -9.30 9.94 -15.82
C LYS A 109 -10.60 9.21 -16.16
N LEU A 110 -11.73 9.86 -15.91
CA LEU A 110 -13.04 9.32 -16.22
C LEU A 110 -13.37 9.55 -17.71
N PRO A 111 -14.33 8.78 -18.29
CA PRO A 111 -14.72 8.92 -19.70
C PRO A 111 -15.21 10.32 -20.08
N ASP A 112 -15.78 11.09 -19.12
CA ASP A 112 -16.25 12.46 -19.34
C ASP A 112 -15.12 13.52 -19.20
N GLY A 113 -13.87 13.09 -19.03
CA GLY A 113 -12.71 13.97 -18.89
C GLY A 113 -12.42 14.46 -17.48
N ARG A 114 -13.29 14.18 -16.51
CA ARG A 114 -13.03 14.50 -15.10
C ARG A 114 -11.98 13.57 -14.53
N THR A 115 -11.29 14.04 -13.50
CA THR A 115 -10.35 13.23 -12.70
C THR A 115 -11.02 12.75 -11.42
N ALA A 116 -10.84 11.48 -11.08
CA ALA A 116 -11.31 10.91 -9.84
C ALA A 116 -10.14 10.34 -9.04
N LEU A 117 -10.27 10.39 -7.73
CA LEU A 117 -9.29 9.79 -6.81
C LEU A 117 -9.52 8.28 -6.75
N LEU A 118 -8.48 7.51 -7.04
CA LEU A 118 -8.50 6.05 -6.93
C LEU A 118 -8.00 5.64 -5.55
N ARG A 119 -8.90 5.16 -4.70
CA ARG A 119 -8.60 4.80 -3.31
C ARG A 119 -8.01 3.40 -3.18
N PHE A 120 -6.94 3.11 -3.89
CA PHE A 120 -6.30 1.78 -3.92
C PHE A 120 -5.67 1.36 -2.57
N TRP A 121 -5.47 2.29 -1.65
CA TRP A 121 -5.01 1.98 -0.29
C TRP A 121 -6.10 1.39 0.61
N ASP A 122 -7.34 1.37 0.18
CA ASP A 122 -8.41 0.62 0.81
C ASP A 122 -8.36 -0.82 0.28
N PRO A 123 -8.12 -1.83 1.12
CA PRO A 123 -8.05 -3.24 0.68
C PRO A 123 -9.28 -3.72 -0.07
N ARG A 124 -10.46 -3.17 0.25
CA ARG A 124 -11.71 -3.52 -0.43
C ARG A 124 -11.74 -3.02 -1.87
N VAL A 125 -11.22 -1.80 -2.08
CA VAL A 125 -11.06 -1.23 -3.43
C VAL A 125 -9.99 -1.99 -4.20
N LEU A 126 -8.88 -2.30 -3.55
CA LEU A 126 -7.78 -3.06 -4.15
C LEU A 126 -8.24 -4.43 -4.65
N ALA A 127 -9.01 -5.16 -3.84
CA ALA A 127 -9.60 -6.45 -4.22
C ALA A 127 -10.53 -6.31 -5.43
N ALA A 128 -11.39 -5.29 -5.44
CA ALA A 128 -12.28 -5.01 -6.56
C ALA A 128 -11.51 -4.64 -7.84
N LEU A 129 -10.48 -3.84 -7.75
CA LEU A 129 -9.62 -3.47 -8.89
C LEU A 129 -8.98 -4.71 -9.53
N PHE A 130 -8.47 -5.62 -8.73
CA PHE A 130 -7.87 -6.84 -9.24
C PHE A 130 -8.88 -7.68 -10.04
N GLN A 131 -10.13 -7.75 -9.59
CA GLN A 131 -11.19 -8.48 -10.28
C GLN A 131 -11.67 -7.78 -11.56
N LEU A 132 -11.71 -6.45 -11.55
CA LEU A 132 -12.25 -5.66 -12.66
C LEU A 132 -11.24 -5.42 -13.78
N MET A 133 -9.95 -5.35 -13.46
CA MET A 133 -8.90 -5.10 -14.45
C MET A 133 -8.66 -6.32 -15.33
N ALA A 134 -8.52 -6.10 -16.63
CA ALA A 134 -8.08 -7.11 -17.59
C ALA A 134 -6.55 -7.24 -17.60
N GLY A 135 -6.02 -8.27 -18.26
CA GLY A 135 -4.62 -8.67 -18.25
C GLY A 135 -3.59 -7.52 -18.29
N ASP A 136 -3.64 -6.68 -19.36
CA ASP A 136 -2.68 -5.59 -19.52
C ASP A 136 -2.82 -4.52 -18.44
N GLN A 137 -4.06 -4.16 -18.08
CA GLN A 137 -4.34 -3.19 -17.02
C GLN A 137 -3.87 -3.71 -15.66
N ARG A 138 -4.10 -4.99 -15.40
CA ARG A 138 -3.69 -5.66 -14.17
C ARG A 138 -2.18 -5.70 -14.05
N ALA A 139 -1.49 -6.09 -15.12
CA ALA A 139 -0.02 -6.11 -15.16
C ALA A 139 0.57 -4.70 -14.95
N GLU A 140 -0.01 -3.69 -15.59
CA GLU A 140 0.44 -2.30 -15.43
C GLU A 140 0.23 -1.77 -14.00
N PHE A 141 -0.90 -2.08 -13.38
CA PHE A 141 -1.18 -1.59 -12.02
C PHE A 141 -0.43 -2.38 -10.95
N PHE A 142 -0.47 -3.70 -10.99
CA PHE A 142 0.06 -4.56 -9.92
C PHE A 142 1.50 -5.04 -10.16
N GLY A 143 1.95 -5.12 -11.41
CA GLY A 143 3.17 -5.81 -11.80
C GLY A 143 4.48 -5.13 -11.38
N HIS A 144 4.45 -3.85 -11.00
CA HIS A 144 5.63 -3.11 -10.55
C HIS A 144 6.00 -3.39 -9.09
N ILE A 145 5.11 -4.02 -8.35
CA ILE A 145 5.31 -4.43 -6.96
C ILE A 145 5.39 -5.96 -6.93
N HIS A 146 6.36 -6.49 -6.20
CA HIS A 146 6.62 -7.93 -6.18
C HIS A 146 5.43 -8.70 -5.62
N GLU A 147 4.92 -8.29 -4.45
CA GLU A 147 3.70 -8.84 -3.84
C GLU A 147 2.93 -7.77 -3.07
N TRP A 148 1.60 -7.86 -3.14
CA TRP A 148 0.64 -7.08 -2.35
C TRP A 148 -0.06 -8.04 -1.39
N HIS A 149 -0.09 -7.72 -0.10
CA HIS A 149 -0.74 -8.55 0.92
C HIS A 149 -1.75 -7.74 1.71
N PHE A 150 -2.96 -8.22 1.84
CA PHE A 150 -4.02 -7.54 2.60
C PHE A 150 -5.03 -8.55 3.14
N LEU A 151 -5.90 -8.11 4.04
CA LEU A 151 -7.04 -8.88 4.51
C LEU A 151 -8.30 -8.47 3.74
N ASP A 152 -8.95 -9.43 3.13
CA ASP A 152 -10.28 -9.26 2.53
C ASP A 152 -11.26 -10.09 3.35
N LYS A 153 -12.19 -9.42 4.05
CA LYS A 153 -13.16 -10.05 4.95
C LYS A 153 -12.50 -11.00 5.97
N GLY A 154 -11.36 -10.56 6.51
CA GLY A 154 -10.61 -11.32 7.51
C GLY A 154 -9.74 -12.45 6.96
N ILE A 155 -9.72 -12.65 5.65
CA ILE A 155 -8.91 -13.69 4.99
C ILE A 155 -7.70 -13.03 4.33
N ARG A 156 -6.51 -13.59 4.57
CA ARG A 156 -5.27 -13.13 3.92
C ARG A 156 -5.33 -13.39 2.42
N VAL A 157 -5.21 -12.33 1.64
CA VAL A 157 -5.09 -12.35 0.19
C VAL A 157 -3.73 -11.79 -0.20
N TRP A 158 -3.09 -12.36 -1.19
CA TRP A 158 -1.91 -11.78 -1.78
C TRP A 158 -1.95 -11.84 -3.30
N ILE A 159 -1.40 -10.80 -3.93
CA ILE A 159 -1.31 -10.66 -5.37
C ILE A 159 0.18 -10.56 -5.69
N GLY A 160 0.72 -11.56 -6.36
CA GLY A 160 2.09 -11.58 -6.82
C GLY A 160 2.21 -11.09 -8.26
N ARG A 161 3.43 -10.75 -8.67
CA ARG A 161 3.74 -10.31 -10.03
C ARG A 161 3.23 -11.32 -11.08
N GLN A 162 3.39 -12.61 -10.80
CA GLN A 162 2.90 -13.68 -11.66
C GLN A 162 1.38 -13.72 -11.83
N HIS A 163 0.63 -13.25 -10.82
CA HIS A 163 -0.83 -13.16 -10.91
C HIS A 163 -1.28 -11.93 -11.70
N ALA A 164 -0.48 -10.88 -11.70
CA ALA A 164 -0.74 -9.70 -12.48
C ALA A 164 -0.61 -9.98 -13.98
N ASP A 165 0.29 -10.89 -14.36
CA ASP A 165 0.51 -11.29 -15.73
C ASP A 165 -0.49 -12.37 -16.22
N ALA A 166 -1.25 -12.99 -15.33
CA ALA A 166 -2.24 -14.00 -15.69
C ALA A 166 -3.44 -13.38 -16.41
N GLN A 167 -3.81 -13.97 -17.54
CA GLN A 167 -4.96 -13.58 -18.35
C GLN A 167 -6.26 -14.21 -17.83
#